data_cba845a5b7dc82784a36ecbecdfb5790
#
_entry.id   cba845a5b7dc82784a36ecbecdfb5790
#
_cell.length_a   1.000
_cell.length_b   1.000
_cell.length_c   1.000
_cell.angle_alpha   90.00
_cell.angle_beta   90.00
_cell.angle_gamma   90.00
#
_symmetry.space_group_name_H-M   'P 1'
#
loop_
_entity.id
_entity.type
_entity.pdbx_description
1 polymer ?
#
loop_
_entity_poly.entity_id
_entity_poly.type
_entity_poly.pdbx_seq_one_letter_code
_entity_poly.pdbx_strand_id
1 'polypeptide(L)' 'MNEIIFVVEGAAEGGYIARALGQSIFTEAGDLPSLHEQVRDAVRCHFDEGQAPNIIQLAAPLFRSRR' A
#
# COMPACT_ATOMS: atom_id res chain seq x y z
N MET A 1 -9.38 0.41 -16.27
CA MET A 1 -9.25 1.01 -14.98
C MET A 1 -7.86 0.93 -14.49
N ASN A 2 -7.28 2.02 -14.15
CA ASN A 2 -5.88 2.06 -13.84
C ASN A 2 -5.63 2.55 -12.43
N GLU A 3 -6.40 2.01 -11.49
CA GLU A 3 -6.27 2.44 -10.14
C GLU A 3 -6.16 1.25 -9.22
N ILE A 4 -5.30 1.34 -8.25
CA ILE A 4 -5.19 0.29 -7.24
C ILE A 4 -5.19 1.00 -5.90
N ILE A 5 -5.90 0.44 -4.94
CA ILE A 5 -6.02 1.03 -3.62
C ILE A 5 -5.37 0.13 -2.60
N PHE A 6 -4.48 0.70 -1.81
CA PHE A 6 -3.86 -0.03 -0.72
C PHE A 6 -4.41 0.50 0.60
N VAL A 7 -4.72 -0.41 1.49
CA VAL A 7 -5.14 -0.05 2.83
C VAL A 7 -3.90 -0.09 3.72
N VAL A 8 -3.61 1.03 4.38
CA VAL A 8 -2.42 1.16 5.20
C VAL A 8 -2.82 1.06 6.66
N GLU A 9 -2.13 0.21 7.40
CA GLU A 9 -2.39 0.03 8.83
C GLU A 9 -1.09 0.10 9.59
N GLY A 10 -1.17 0.49 10.84
CA GLY A 10 -0.01 0.47 11.70
C GLY A 10 0.26 -0.95 12.17
N ALA A 11 1.51 -1.33 12.19
CA ALA A 11 1.90 -2.64 12.68
C ALA A 11 2.05 -2.61 14.20
N ALA A 12 1.79 -3.73 14.84
CA ALA A 12 1.83 -3.79 16.28
C ALA A 12 3.22 -3.51 16.83
N GLU A 13 4.23 -3.81 16.06
CA GLU A 13 5.61 -3.62 16.50
C GLU A 13 6.20 -2.33 15.98
N GLY A 14 5.38 -1.48 15.43
CA GLY A 14 5.88 -0.26 14.82
C GLY A 14 5.93 -0.43 13.32
N GLY A 15 5.94 0.67 12.61
CA GLY A 15 5.95 0.63 11.16
C GLY A 15 4.54 0.53 10.60
N TYR A 16 4.46 0.22 9.32
CA TYR A 16 3.20 0.25 8.59
C TYR A 16 3.11 -0.92 7.63
N ILE A 17 1.88 -1.33 7.38
CA ILE A 17 1.58 -2.41 6.45
C ILE A 17 0.61 -1.88 5.42
N ALA A 18 0.83 -2.23 4.16
CA ALA A 18 -0.09 -1.85 3.09
C ALA A 18 -0.57 -3.10 2.38
N ARG A 19 -1.87 -3.21 2.18
CA ARG A 19 -2.47 -4.34 1.48
C ARG A 19 -3.33 -3.81 0.35
N ALA A 20 -3.19 -4.38 -0.82
CA ALA A 20 -4.00 -3.98 -1.97
C ALA A 20 -5.38 -4.60 -1.88
N LEU A 21 -6.39 -3.82 -2.21
CA LEU A 21 -7.74 -4.34 -2.27
C LEU A 21 -7.91 -5.07 -3.59
N GLY A 22 -8.36 -6.28 -3.51
CA GLY A 22 -8.63 -7.04 -4.73
C GLY A 22 -7.41 -7.66 -5.39
N GLN A 23 -6.24 -7.52 -4.77
CA GLN A 23 -5.02 -8.09 -5.30
C GLN A 23 -4.26 -8.76 -4.17
N SER A 24 -3.39 -9.66 -4.51
CA SER A 24 -2.59 -10.35 -3.51
C SER A 24 -1.26 -9.66 -3.32
N ILE A 25 -1.29 -8.37 -3.06
CA ILE A 25 -0.09 -7.58 -2.88
C ILE A 25 -0.05 -7.07 -1.46
N PHE A 26 1.08 -7.29 -0.81
CA PHE A 26 1.23 -6.93 0.58
C PHE A 26 2.65 -6.41 0.76
N THR A 27 2.81 -5.33 1.50
CA THR A 27 4.13 -4.80 1.76
C THR A 27 4.16 -4.12 3.11
N GLU A 28 5.35 -3.90 3.65
CA GLU A 28 5.47 -3.24 4.93
C GLU A 28 6.77 -2.45 4.97
N ALA A 29 6.81 -1.46 5.82
CA ALA A 29 7.98 -0.63 5.97
C ALA A 29 7.95 0.04 7.34
N GLY A 30 9.09 0.59 7.75
CA GLY A 30 9.19 1.20 9.06
C GLY A 30 8.63 2.61 9.14
N ASP A 31 8.51 3.30 8.00
CA ASP A 31 7.95 4.64 8.00
C ASP A 31 7.17 4.84 6.71
N LEU A 32 6.44 5.94 6.65
CA LEU A 32 5.56 6.18 5.50
C LEU A 32 6.31 6.42 4.20
N PRO A 33 7.39 7.21 4.17
CA PRO A 33 8.10 7.37 2.90
C PRO A 33 8.63 6.06 2.36
N SER A 34 9.14 5.20 3.22
CA SER A 34 9.62 3.89 2.78
C SER A 34 8.46 3.03 2.32
N LEU A 35 7.32 3.13 2.99
CA LEU A 35 6.15 2.36 2.59
C LEU A 35 5.69 2.76 1.20
N HIS A 36 5.72 4.05 0.89
CA HIS A 36 5.34 4.50 -0.44
C HIS A 36 6.25 3.89 -1.50
N GLU A 37 7.54 3.82 -1.23
CA GLU A 37 8.46 3.22 -2.17
C GLU A 37 8.23 1.73 -2.30
N GLN A 38 7.95 1.06 -1.19
CA GLN A 38 7.69 -0.37 -1.22
C GLN A 38 6.42 -0.67 -2.02
N VAL A 39 5.40 0.16 -1.85
CA VAL A 39 4.16 -0.03 -2.56
C VAL A 39 4.38 0.11 -4.06
N ARG A 40 5.10 1.16 -4.47
CA ARG A 40 5.35 1.37 -5.87
C ARG A 40 6.15 0.24 -6.48
N ASP A 41 7.15 -0.24 -5.71
CA ASP A 41 7.98 -1.32 -6.17
C ASP A 41 7.17 -2.61 -6.28
N ALA A 42 6.31 -2.86 -5.30
CA ALA A 42 5.48 -4.06 -5.31
C ALA A 42 4.52 -4.06 -6.49
N VAL A 43 3.94 -2.91 -6.79
CA VAL A 43 3.04 -2.81 -7.93
C VAL A 43 3.82 -3.06 -9.22
N ARG A 44 5.00 -2.47 -9.32
CA ARG A 44 5.79 -2.64 -10.51
C ARG A 44 6.20 -4.10 -10.71
N CYS A 45 6.48 -4.80 -9.62
CA CYS A 45 6.86 -6.20 -9.73
C CYS A 45 5.68 -7.12 -9.98
N HIS A 46 4.50 -6.74 -9.51
CA HIS A 46 3.33 -7.60 -9.63
C HIS A 46 2.70 -7.51 -11.02
N PHE A 47 2.74 -6.34 -11.62
CA PHE A 47 2.12 -6.13 -12.91
C PHE A 47 3.18 -6.05 -14.00
N ASP A 48 2.82 -6.55 -15.19
CA ASP A 48 3.72 -6.43 -16.31
C ASP A 48 3.75 -4.99 -16.77
N GLU A 49 4.81 -4.67 -17.49
CA GLU A 49 4.93 -3.36 -18.05
C GLU A 49 3.74 -3.08 -18.94
N GLY A 50 3.15 -1.96 -18.78
CA GLY A 50 1.95 -1.61 -19.54
C GLY A 50 0.67 -2.08 -18.88
N GLN A 51 0.78 -2.95 -17.88
CA GLN A 51 -0.40 -3.43 -17.17
C GLN A 51 -0.53 -2.79 -15.80
N ALA A 52 0.49 -2.10 -15.33
CA ALA A 52 0.44 -1.52 -14.01
C ALA A 52 -0.55 -0.36 -13.95
N PRO A 53 -1.26 -0.20 -12.84
CA PRO A 53 -2.18 0.91 -12.72
C PRO A 53 -1.43 2.23 -12.69
N ASN A 54 -2.05 3.26 -13.25
CA ASN A 54 -1.45 4.57 -13.26
C ASN A 54 -1.62 5.29 -11.94
N ILE A 55 -2.63 4.91 -11.18
CA ILE A 55 -2.96 5.59 -9.95
C ILE A 55 -2.86 4.61 -8.81
N ILE A 56 -2.08 4.96 -7.80
CA ILE A 56 -1.95 4.15 -6.60
C ILE A 56 -2.44 5.02 -5.46
N GLN A 57 -3.48 4.56 -4.78
CA GLN A 57 -4.02 5.30 -3.66
C GLN A 57 -3.69 4.57 -2.37
N LEU A 58 -3.32 5.31 -1.37
CA LEU A 58 -3.05 4.74 -0.06
C LEU A 58 -4.11 5.28 0.88
N ALA A 59 -4.97 4.40 1.33
CA ALA A 59 -6.05 4.76 2.21
C ALA A 59 -5.75 4.26 3.61
N ALA A 60 -5.66 5.15 4.56
CA ALA A 60 -5.44 4.74 5.93
C ALA A 60 -6.80 4.54 6.58
N PRO A 61 -7.02 3.42 7.22
CA PRO A 61 -8.25 3.28 7.95
C PRO A 61 -8.27 4.30 9.06
N LEU A 62 -9.40 4.77 9.37
CA LEU A 62 -9.48 5.68 10.37
C LEU A 62 -9.23 5.13 11.64
N PHE A 63 -8.52 5.66 12.31
CA PHE A 63 -8.31 5.15 13.55
C PHE A 63 -8.83 6.10 14.49
N ARG A 64 -9.14 6.12 14.68
CA ARG A 64 -9.50 6.92 15.30
C ARG A 64 -9.10 7.01 16.39
N SER A 65 -8.81 7.09 16.51
CA SER A 65 -8.46 7.00 17.39
C SER A 65 -8.89 7.48 18.36
N ARG A 66 -9.25 7.60 18.64
CA ARG A 66 -9.61 7.99 19.43
C ARG A 66 -9.67 8.19 20.18
N ARG A 67 -9.76 8.37 20.50
CA ARG A 67 -9.84 8.60 21.18
C ARG A 67 -9.99 8.56 21.65
#